data_2c7b2a516bd61f8f8bcbe78050202ad5
#
_entry.id   2c7b2a516bd61f8f8bcbe78050202ad5
#
_cell.length_a   1.000
_cell.length_b   1.000
_cell.length_c   1.000
_cell.angle_alpha   90.00
_cell.angle_beta   90.00
_cell.angle_gamma   90.00
#
_symmetry.space_group_name_H-M   'P 1'
#
loop_
_entity.id
_entity.type
_entity.pdbx_description
1 polymer ?
#
loop_
_entity_poly.entity_id
_entity_poly.type
_entity_poly.pdbx_seq_one_letter_code
_entity_poly.pdbx_strand_id
1 'polypeptide(L)'
;MWEGYLNAVEEYIAEHDDVTARLVVDRFHVAQQYRDDFDTLRKQEMKRLKQELPPEVYAQDVKGTLWPLRKNHQDLDEEERIRLRRLFQYAPRLHQAYTLREELTAIFNRAQTMQQAERRLTSWISKVERLNATCFRPFVKTLSSHWTLIINYFADRVTSGFVEGLNNKIRTITRRCYGIRKPSTLFQRLWLDLEARLFTTPRRAFTLSTT
;
A
#
# COMPACT_ATOMS: atom_id res chain seq x y z
N MET A 1 -7.11 4.57 -15.54
CA MET A 1 -8.15 4.90 -14.54
C MET A 1 -7.70 6.01 -13.57
N TRP A 2 -6.42 6.18 -13.32
CA TRP A 2 -5.84 7.20 -12.42
C TRP A 2 -5.69 8.58 -13.07
N GLU A 3 -5.23 8.65 -14.34
CA GLU A 3 -4.94 9.92 -15.03
C GLU A 3 -6.17 10.85 -15.12
N GLY A 4 -7.34 10.31 -15.48
CA GLY A 4 -8.56 11.13 -15.55
C GLY A 4 -8.97 11.72 -14.21
N TYR A 5 -8.68 11.03 -13.09
CA TYR A 5 -8.96 11.53 -11.75
C TYR A 5 -7.95 12.60 -11.31
N LEU A 6 -6.68 12.36 -11.61
CA LEU A 6 -5.60 13.30 -11.32
C LEU A 6 -5.81 14.61 -12.07
N ASN A 7 -6.06 14.54 -13.38
CA ASN A 7 -6.29 15.70 -14.23
C ASN A 7 -7.49 16.54 -13.72
N ALA A 8 -8.62 15.89 -13.39
CA ALA A 8 -9.79 16.60 -12.88
C ALA A 8 -9.54 17.31 -11.53
N VAL A 9 -8.73 16.71 -10.66
CA VAL A 9 -8.39 17.35 -9.37
C VAL A 9 -7.35 18.45 -9.56
N GLU A 10 -6.36 18.26 -10.43
CA GLU A 10 -5.39 19.30 -10.78
C GLU A 10 -6.06 20.52 -11.44
N GLU A 11 -7.00 20.27 -12.35
CA GLU A 11 -7.81 21.31 -12.99
C GLU A 11 -8.64 22.08 -11.94
N TYR A 12 -9.33 21.36 -11.05
CA TYR A 12 -10.09 21.96 -9.96
C TYR A 12 -9.23 22.83 -9.04
N ILE A 13 -8.04 22.36 -8.64
CA ILE A 13 -7.11 23.12 -7.81
C ILE A 13 -6.58 24.36 -8.55
N ALA A 14 -6.35 24.25 -9.86
CA ALA A 14 -5.89 25.37 -10.67
C ALA A 14 -6.95 26.46 -10.88
N GLU A 15 -8.25 26.09 -10.84
CA GLU A 15 -9.37 27.03 -10.98
C GLU A 15 -9.78 27.70 -9.66
N HIS A 16 -9.29 27.22 -8.51
CA HIS A 16 -9.71 27.69 -7.19
C HIS A 16 -8.51 28.06 -6.32
N ASP A 17 -8.14 29.34 -6.33
CA ASP A 17 -6.98 29.89 -5.61
C ASP A 17 -7.06 29.72 -4.07
N ASP A 18 -8.25 29.51 -3.52
CA ASP A 18 -8.53 29.27 -2.11
C ASP A 18 -8.30 27.80 -1.69
N VAL A 19 -8.11 26.89 -2.65
CA VAL A 19 -7.91 25.46 -2.39
C VAL A 19 -6.43 25.11 -2.28
N THR A 20 -5.96 24.91 -1.06
CA THR A 20 -4.59 24.42 -0.77
C THR A 20 -4.56 22.90 -0.62
N ALA A 21 -5.08 22.17 -1.61
CA ALA A 21 -5.06 20.72 -1.59
C ALA A 21 -3.74 20.16 -2.13
N ARG A 22 -3.25 19.09 -1.51
CA ARG A 22 -2.07 18.36 -1.96
C ARG A 22 -2.47 16.96 -2.42
N LEU A 23 -2.16 16.63 -3.66
CA LEU A 23 -2.36 15.29 -4.17
C LEU A 23 -1.34 14.31 -3.58
N VAL A 24 -1.81 13.17 -3.13
CA VAL A 24 -1.00 12.13 -2.49
C VAL A 24 -1.39 10.78 -3.05
N VAL A 25 -0.40 9.97 -3.42
CA VAL A 25 -0.62 8.54 -3.71
C VAL A 25 -0.54 7.76 -2.40
N ASP A 26 -1.58 6.96 -2.14
CA ASP A 26 -1.59 6.11 -0.97
C ASP A 26 -0.46 5.08 -1.02
N ARG A 27 0.24 4.99 0.10
CA ARG A 27 1.28 3.99 0.34
C ARG A 27 0.85 2.56 0.01
N PHE A 28 -0.41 2.20 0.26
CA PHE A 28 -0.92 0.86 -0.01
C PHE A 28 -0.76 0.51 -1.49
N HIS A 29 -1.16 1.40 -2.39
CA HIS A 29 -1.05 1.19 -3.83
C HIS A 29 0.41 1.13 -4.31
N VAL A 30 1.27 1.98 -3.75
CA VAL A 30 2.72 1.93 -4.01
C VAL A 30 3.29 0.58 -3.56
N ALA A 31 2.91 0.14 -2.33
CA ALA A 31 3.40 -1.11 -1.77
C ALA A 31 2.90 -2.34 -2.56
N GLN A 32 1.67 -2.30 -3.04
CA GLN A 32 1.11 -3.37 -3.85
C GLN A 32 1.93 -3.57 -5.13
N GLN A 33 2.27 -2.50 -5.83
CA GLN A 33 2.99 -2.59 -7.11
C GLN A 33 4.37 -3.24 -6.97
N TYR A 34 5.22 -2.79 -6.04
CA TYR A 34 6.53 -3.43 -5.90
C TYR A 34 6.47 -4.85 -5.33
N ARG A 35 5.40 -5.20 -4.60
CA ARG A 35 5.14 -6.58 -4.18
C ARG A 35 4.73 -7.47 -5.34
N ASP A 36 3.93 -6.96 -6.26
CA ASP A 36 3.51 -7.68 -7.48
C ASP A 36 4.72 -7.91 -8.42
N ASP A 37 5.59 -6.91 -8.56
CA ASP A 37 6.84 -7.03 -9.31
C ASP A 37 7.75 -8.12 -8.70
N PHE A 38 7.90 -8.12 -7.37
CA PHE A 38 8.63 -9.16 -6.65
C PHE A 38 7.98 -10.55 -6.80
N ASP A 39 6.65 -10.65 -6.69
CA ASP A 39 5.92 -11.91 -6.81
C ASP A 39 6.04 -12.50 -8.23
N THR A 40 6.15 -11.63 -9.24
CA THR A 40 6.40 -12.04 -10.62
C THR A 40 7.77 -12.71 -10.75
N LEU A 41 8.84 -12.11 -10.22
CA LEU A 41 10.15 -12.74 -10.17
C LEU A 41 10.14 -14.05 -9.38
N ARG A 42 9.49 -14.04 -8.21
CA ARG A 42 9.34 -15.25 -7.39
C ARG A 42 8.75 -16.40 -8.20
N LYS A 43 7.65 -16.17 -8.91
CA LYS A 43 7.00 -17.20 -9.74
C LYS A 43 7.95 -17.75 -10.81
N GLN A 44 8.73 -16.88 -11.44
CA GLN A 44 9.74 -17.29 -12.44
C GLN A 44 10.82 -18.16 -11.81
N GLU A 45 11.40 -17.74 -10.68
CA GLU A 45 12.44 -18.48 -9.97
C GLU A 45 11.92 -19.83 -9.42
N MET A 46 10.69 -19.87 -8.88
CA MET A 46 10.09 -21.14 -8.45
C MET A 46 9.91 -22.12 -9.61
N LYS A 47 9.49 -21.63 -10.77
CA LYS A 47 9.36 -22.45 -11.98
C LYS A 47 10.72 -22.98 -12.45
N ARG A 48 11.75 -22.13 -12.44
CA ARG A 48 13.12 -22.50 -12.79
C ARG A 48 13.66 -23.58 -11.84
N LEU A 49 13.61 -23.32 -10.53
CA LEU A 49 14.10 -24.25 -9.50
C LEU A 49 13.39 -25.60 -9.54
N LYS A 50 12.10 -25.63 -9.86
CA LYS A 50 11.35 -26.89 -10.01
C LYS A 50 11.85 -27.75 -11.18
N GLN A 51 12.44 -27.12 -12.20
CA GLN A 51 13.00 -27.82 -13.37
C GLN A 51 14.46 -28.22 -13.18
N GLU A 52 15.23 -27.40 -12.44
CA GLU A 52 16.69 -27.58 -12.30
C GLU A 52 17.09 -28.43 -11.11
N LEU A 53 16.29 -28.45 -10.03
CA LEU A 53 16.63 -29.16 -8.81
C LEU A 53 16.02 -30.56 -8.76
N PRO A 54 16.72 -31.51 -8.11
CA PRO A 54 16.13 -32.81 -7.77
C PRO A 54 14.83 -32.64 -6.96
N PRO A 55 13.81 -33.50 -7.15
CA PRO A 55 12.53 -33.36 -6.48
C PRO A 55 12.61 -33.31 -4.96
N GLU A 56 13.53 -34.05 -4.36
CA GLU A 56 13.76 -34.08 -2.91
C GLU A 56 14.29 -32.75 -2.40
N VAL A 57 15.28 -32.17 -3.10
CA VAL A 57 15.89 -30.86 -2.75
C VAL A 57 14.84 -29.76 -2.90
N TYR A 58 14.07 -29.78 -4.00
CA TYR A 58 12.98 -28.83 -4.19
C TYR A 58 11.94 -28.93 -3.07
N ALA A 59 11.55 -30.14 -2.68
CA ALA A 59 10.57 -30.36 -1.63
C ALA A 59 11.05 -29.87 -0.27
N GLN A 60 12.35 -30.07 0.03
CA GLN A 60 12.94 -29.70 1.32
C GLN A 60 13.25 -28.21 1.43
N ASP A 61 13.88 -27.58 0.43
CA ASP A 61 14.49 -26.26 0.54
C ASP A 61 13.67 -25.15 -0.15
N VAL A 62 12.77 -25.51 -1.08
CA VAL A 62 12.03 -24.53 -1.90
C VAL A 62 10.53 -24.54 -1.58
N LYS A 63 9.93 -25.72 -1.43
CA LYS A 63 8.49 -25.83 -1.16
C LYS A 63 8.14 -25.19 0.18
N GLY A 64 7.03 -24.44 0.19
CA GLY A 64 6.53 -23.80 1.42
C GLY A 64 7.14 -22.42 1.73
N THR A 65 8.04 -21.90 0.87
CA THR A 65 8.70 -20.58 1.08
C THR A 65 7.82 -19.38 0.67
N LEU A 66 6.60 -19.60 0.14
CA LEU A 66 5.72 -18.54 -0.31
C LEU A 66 5.38 -17.52 0.79
N TRP A 67 4.96 -18.03 1.95
CA TRP A 67 4.56 -17.16 3.05
C TRP A 67 5.74 -16.45 3.70
N PRO A 68 6.86 -17.14 4.02
CA PRO A 68 8.09 -16.47 4.46
C PRO A 68 8.57 -15.36 3.52
N LEU A 69 8.52 -15.58 2.20
CA LEU A 69 8.88 -14.56 1.21
C LEU A 69 7.95 -13.34 1.19
N ARG A 70 6.73 -13.44 1.69
CA ARG A 70 5.76 -12.33 1.77
C ARG A 70 5.86 -11.52 3.07
N LYS A 71 6.41 -12.12 4.12
CA LYS A 71 6.65 -11.44 5.39
C LYS A 71 7.80 -10.46 5.29
N ASN A 72 7.82 -9.44 6.16
CA ASN A 72 9.02 -8.65 6.36
C ASN A 72 10.04 -9.47 7.16
N HIS A 73 11.31 -9.19 6.99
CA HIS A 73 12.36 -9.95 7.63
C HIS A 73 12.26 -9.99 9.18
N GLN A 74 11.79 -8.90 9.78
CA GLN A 74 11.58 -8.81 11.23
C GLN A 74 10.44 -9.69 11.74
N ASP A 75 9.48 -10.05 10.88
CA ASP A 75 8.28 -10.82 11.22
C ASP A 75 8.49 -12.34 11.00
N LEU A 76 9.67 -12.73 10.54
CA LEU A 76 10.05 -14.12 10.33
C LEU A 76 10.48 -14.78 11.66
N ASP A 77 10.00 -15.99 11.90
CA ASP A 77 10.55 -16.86 12.93
C ASP A 77 11.88 -17.50 12.49
N GLU A 78 12.55 -18.22 13.40
CA GLU A 78 13.87 -18.77 13.10
C GLU A 78 13.82 -19.90 12.05
N GLU A 79 12.78 -20.71 12.05
CA GLU A 79 12.59 -21.76 11.05
C GLU A 79 12.39 -21.16 9.65
N GLU A 80 11.57 -20.12 9.54
CA GLU A 80 11.33 -19.39 8.29
C GLU A 80 12.64 -18.73 7.77
N ARG A 81 13.45 -18.17 8.66
CA ARG A 81 14.76 -17.59 8.30
C ARG A 81 15.72 -18.63 7.75
N ILE A 82 15.81 -19.78 8.41
CA ILE A 82 16.64 -20.90 7.94
C ILE A 82 16.16 -21.36 6.56
N ARG A 83 14.83 -21.49 6.38
CA ARG A 83 14.22 -21.91 5.11
C ARG A 83 14.52 -20.93 3.99
N LEU A 84 14.37 -19.62 4.23
CA LEU A 84 14.74 -18.61 3.24
C LEU A 84 16.23 -18.58 2.93
N ARG A 85 17.08 -18.79 3.93
CA ARG A 85 18.53 -18.86 3.74
C ARG A 85 18.93 -20.02 2.80
N ARG A 86 18.28 -21.18 2.94
CA ARG A 86 18.48 -22.33 2.03
C ARG A 86 17.99 -22.00 0.62
N LEU A 87 16.78 -21.49 0.48
CA LEU A 87 16.24 -21.07 -0.83
C LEU A 87 17.17 -20.09 -1.55
N PHE A 88 17.71 -19.11 -0.85
CA PHE A 88 18.55 -18.06 -1.44
C PHE A 88 19.90 -18.57 -1.94
N GLN A 89 20.35 -19.75 -1.51
CA GLN A 89 21.54 -20.41 -2.10
C GLN A 89 21.30 -20.83 -3.54
N TYR A 90 20.06 -21.22 -3.87
CA TYR A 90 19.67 -21.62 -5.22
C TYR A 90 19.11 -20.46 -6.06
N ALA A 91 18.67 -19.38 -5.42
CA ALA A 91 18.02 -18.25 -6.06
C ALA A 91 18.61 -16.89 -5.64
N PRO A 92 19.86 -16.58 -6.03
CA PRO A 92 20.53 -15.33 -5.62
C PRO A 92 19.82 -14.08 -6.14
N ARG A 93 19.20 -14.15 -7.33
CA ARG A 93 18.38 -13.05 -7.88
C ARG A 93 17.14 -12.76 -7.01
N LEU A 94 16.52 -13.82 -6.49
CA LEU A 94 15.37 -13.68 -5.59
C LEU A 94 15.79 -13.10 -4.24
N HIS A 95 16.96 -13.50 -3.73
CA HIS A 95 17.55 -12.92 -2.51
C HIS A 95 17.79 -11.42 -2.68
N GLN A 96 18.41 -11.03 -3.77
CA GLN A 96 18.66 -9.63 -4.09
C GLN A 96 17.36 -8.83 -4.15
N ALA A 97 16.36 -9.34 -4.84
CA ALA A 97 15.05 -8.68 -4.93
C ALA A 97 14.33 -8.63 -3.57
N TYR A 98 14.44 -9.68 -2.76
CA TYR A 98 13.91 -9.69 -1.40
C TYR A 98 14.54 -8.58 -0.54
N THR A 99 15.87 -8.45 -0.58
CA THR A 99 16.58 -7.39 0.13
C THR A 99 16.16 -6.00 -0.32
N LEU A 100 16.05 -5.76 -1.62
CA LEU A 100 15.59 -4.48 -2.17
C LEU A 100 14.16 -4.16 -1.75
N ARG A 101 13.26 -5.15 -1.71
CA ARG A 101 11.90 -4.98 -1.22
C ARG A 101 11.87 -4.59 0.27
N GLU A 102 12.67 -5.23 1.09
CA GLU A 102 12.79 -4.90 2.52
C GLU A 102 13.33 -3.47 2.74
N GLU A 103 14.34 -3.08 1.99
CA GLU A 103 14.87 -1.71 2.02
C GLU A 103 13.80 -0.68 1.64
N LEU A 104 13.04 -0.94 0.58
CA LEU A 104 11.96 -0.06 0.15
C LEU A 104 10.86 0.03 1.22
N THR A 105 10.46 -1.10 1.80
CA THR A 105 9.51 -1.14 2.91
C THR A 105 10.02 -0.32 4.10
N ALA A 106 11.32 -0.42 4.41
CA ALA A 106 11.95 0.35 5.48
C ALA A 106 11.95 1.86 5.20
N ILE A 107 12.12 2.28 3.94
CA ILE A 107 12.02 3.70 3.56
C ILE A 107 10.64 4.24 3.90
N PHE A 108 9.58 3.56 3.47
CA PHE A 108 8.20 3.97 3.75
C PHE A 108 7.86 3.92 5.25
N ASN A 109 8.49 3.05 6.02
CA ASN A 109 8.26 2.97 7.46
C ASN A 109 9.00 4.05 8.25
N ARG A 110 10.24 4.37 7.89
CA ARG A 110 11.19 5.11 8.72
C ARG A 110 11.49 6.54 8.25
N ALA A 111 11.24 6.89 6.98
CA ALA A 111 11.46 8.26 6.52
C ALA A 111 10.44 9.20 7.20
N GLN A 112 10.92 10.19 7.93
CA GLN A 112 10.08 11.10 8.71
C GLN A 112 9.76 12.40 7.96
N THR A 113 10.55 12.72 6.93
CA THR A 113 10.38 13.93 6.13
C THR A 113 10.43 13.61 4.64
N MET A 114 9.81 14.47 3.83
CA MET A 114 9.87 14.39 2.37
C MET A 114 11.32 14.33 1.87
N GLN A 115 12.19 15.17 2.39
CA GLN A 115 13.60 15.22 1.98
C GLN A 115 14.36 13.94 2.31
N GLN A 116 14.08 13.31 3.45
CA GLN A 116 14.67 12.00 3.79
C GLN A 116 14.16 10.90 2.86
N ALA A 117 12.86 10.90 2.56
CA ALA A 117 12.25 9.95 1.65
C ALA A 117 12.85 10.08 0.25
N GLU A 118 12.95 11.29 -0.26
CA GLU A 118 13.51 11.60 -1.57
C GLU A 118 14.94 11.09 -1.71
N ARG A 119 15.83 11.43 -0.78
CA ARG A 119 17.22 10.95 -0.79
C ARG A 119 17.30 9.42 -0.76
N ARG A 120 16.51 8.77 0.09
CA ARG A 120 16.52 7.31 0.24
C ARG A 120 15.94 6.60 -0.98
N LEU A 121 14.86 7.13 -1.56
CA LEU A 121 14.26 6.56 -2.78
C LEU A 121 15.19 6.73 -3.97
N THR A 122 15.83 7.90 -4.14
CA THR A 122 16.85 8.10 -5.19
C THR A 122 18.01 7.13 -5.04
N SER A 123 18.53 6.95 -3.83
CA SER A 123 19.59 5.97 -3.54
C SER A 123 19.13 4.53 -3.84
N TRP A 124 17.89 4.19 -3.52
CA TRP A 124 17.31 2.88 -3.79
C TRP A 124 17.17 2.63 -5.30
N ILE A 125 16.71 3.61 -6.08
CA ILE A 125 16.63 3.52 -7.56
C ILE A 125 18.03 3.25 -8.13
N SER A 126 19.03 4.03 -7.74
CA SER A 126 20.42 3.83 -8.19
C SER A 126 20.95 2.44 -7.81
N LYS A 127 20.53 1.88 -6.68
CA LYS A 127 20.88 0.52 -6.27
C LYS A 127 20.20 -0.53 -7.14
N VAL A 128 18.91 -0.36 -7.48
CA VAL A 128 18.18 -1.24 -8.41
C VAL A 128 18.87 -1.30 -9.78
N GLU A 129 19.29 -0.15 -10.30
CA GLU A 129 20.00 -0.04 -11.58
C GLU A 129 21.36 -0.71 -11.52
N ARG A 130 22.19 -0.38 -10.52
CA ARG A 130 23.54 -0.95 -10.33
C ARG A 130 23.51 -2.46 -10.19
N LEU A 131 22.52 -3.01 -9.49
CA LEU A 131 22.35 -4.45 -9.27
C LEU A 131 21.60 -5.14 -10.43
N ASN A 132 21.20 -4.39 -11.45
CA ASN A 132 20.38 -4.87 -12.57
C ASN A 132 19.15 -5.69 -12.13
N ALA A 133 18.46 -5.21 -11.08
CA ALA A 133 17.28 -5.86 -10.54
C ALA A 133 16.05 -5.58 -11.43
N THR A 134 16.04 -6.20 -12.60
CA THR A 134 15.09 -5.94 -13.69
C THR A 134 13.62 -6.10 -13.32
N CYS A 135 13.32 -6.90 -12.31
CA CYS A 135 11.95 -7.09 -11.81
C CYS A 135 11.32 -5.78 -11.31
N PHE A 136 12.10 -4.84 -10.78
CA PHE A 136 11.58 -3.57 -10.29
C PHE A 136 11.57 -2.43 -11.32
N ARG A 137 11.93 -2.68 -12.58
CA ARG A 137 11.85 -1.65 -13.63
C ARG A 137 10.46 -1.05 -13.80
N PRO A 138 9.34 -1.83 -13.79
CA PRO A 138 8.00 -1.27 -13.88
C PRO A 138 7.71 -0.34 -12.71
N PHE A 139 8.08 -0.74 -11.50
CA PHE A 139 7.92 0.09 -10.30
C PHE A 139 8.76 1.37 -10.36
N VAL A 140 10.03 1.29 -10.76
CA VAL A 140 10.90 2.47 -10.91
C VAL A 140 10.31 3.46 -11.92
N LYS A 141 9.75 2.97 -13.03
CA LYS A 141 9.04 3.82 -14.00
C LYS A 141 7.84 4.53 -13.38
N THR A 142 7.01 3.80 -12.64
CA THR A 142 5.86 4.39 -11.92
C THR A 142 6.30 5.39 -10.86
N LEU A 143 7.35 5.06 -10.10
CA LEU A 143 7.92 5.94 -9.07
C LEU A 143 8.40 7.26 -9.70
N SER A 144 9.06 7.20 -10.86
CA SER A 144 9.52 8.39 -11.60
C SER A 144 8.36 9.21 -12.15
N SER A 145 7.34 8.56 -12.72
CA SER A 145 6.17 9.25 -13.30
C SER A 145 5.28 9.93 -12.26
N HIS A 146 5.26 9.42 -11.02
CA HIS A 146 4.41 9.93 -9.94
C HIS A 146 5.23 10.42 -8.74
N TRP A 147 6.48 10.85 -9.00
CA TRP A 147 7.45 11.21 -7.96
C TRP A 147 6.90 12.17 -6.92
N THR A 148 6.40 13.32 -7.36
CA THR A 148 5.87 14.36 -6.48
C THR A 148 4.71 13.84 -5.62
N LEU A 149 3.78 13.09 -6.21
CA LEU A 149 2.62 12.53 -5.52
C LEU A 149 3.02 11.51 -4.46
N ILE A 150 4.06 10.72 -4.73
CA ILE A 150 4.59 9.72 -3.79
C ILE A 150 5.38 10.40 -2.68
N ILE A 151 6.17 11.43 -3.00
CA ILE A 151 6.92 12.20 -2.01
C ILE A 151 5.98 12.99 -1.10
N ASN A 152 4.88 13.52 -1.62
CA ASN A 152 3.85 14.20 -0.83
C ASN A 152 3.28 13.32 0.30
N TYR A 153 3.25 11.99 0.14
CA TYR A 153 2.84 11.09 1.21
C TYR A 153 3.64 11.30 2.51
N PHE A 154 4.92 11.64 2.41
CA PHE A 154 5.80 11.77 3.57
C PHE A 154 5.66 13.10 4.32
N ALA A 155 4.84 14.03 3.83
CA ALA A 155 4.53 15.26 4.56
C ALA A 155 3.64 14.96 5.77
N ASP A 156 2.50 14.31 5.53
CA ASP A 156 1.45 14.11 6.54
C ASP A 156 1.10 12.64 6.75
N ARG A 157 1.64 11.73 5.96
CA ARG A 157 1.41 10.29 5.96
C ARG A 157 -0.07 9.91 5.90
N VAL A 158 -0.85 10.69 5.16
CA VAL A 158 -2.27 10.47 4.99
C VAL A 158 -2.49 9.17 4.22
N THR A 159 -3.41 8.34 4.72
CA THR A 159 -3.81 7.10 4.07
C THR A 159 -5.23 7.21 3.53
N SER A 160 -5.57 6.44 2.49
CA SER A 160 -6.93 6.37 1.95
C SER A 160 -7.92 5.64 2.87
N GLY A 161 -7.49 5.17 4.03
CA GLY A 161 -8.32 4.35 4.93
C GLY A 161 -9.66 5.00 5.30
N PHE A 162 -9.69 6.32 5.54
CA PHE A 162 -10.93 7.05 5.76
C PHE A 162 -11.83 7.04 4.52
N VAL A 163 -11.26 7.33 3.35
CA VAL A 163 -12.00 7.36 2.07
C VAL A 163 -12.51 5.97 1.70
N GLU A 164 -11.72 4.93 1.91
CA GLU A 164 -12.13 3.53 1.71
C GLU A 164 -13.25 3.14 2.66
N GLY A 165 -13.14 3.49 3.94
CA GLY A 165 -14.19 3.30 4.94
C GLY A 165 -15.48 4.00 4.54
N LEU A 166 -15.40 5.26 4.11
CA LEU A 166 -16.53 6.04 3.62
C LEU A 166 -17.14 5.42 2.36
N ASN A 167 -16.35 5.01 1.39
CA ASN A 167 -16.81 4.35 0.18
C ASN A 167 -17.51 3.01 0.50
N ASN A 168 -17.00 2.23 1.44
CA ASN A 168 -17.65 1.01 1.90
C ASN A 168 -18.99 1.30 2.60
N LYS A 169 -19.06 2.38 3.38
CA LYS A 169 -20.29 2.84 3.99
C LYS A 169 -21.32 3.26 2.95
N ILE A 170 -20.90 4.04 1.95
CA ILE A 170 -21.75 4.44 0.81
C ILE A 170 -22.32 3.21 0.09
N ARG A 171 -21.48 2.22 -0.23
CA ARG A 171 -21.92 0.96 -0.85
C ARG A 171 -22.92 0.21 0.02
N THR A 172 -22.69 0.16 1.32
CA THR A 172 -23.58 -0.51 2.28
C THR A 172 -24.94 0.20 2.35
N ILE A 173 -24.96 1.52 2.44
CA ILE A 173 -26.18 2.32 2.45
C ILE A 173 -26.95 2.12 1.14
N THR A 174 -26.26 2.22 0.00
CA THR A 174 -26.88 2.04 -1.33
C THR A 174 -27.53 0.66 -1.47
N ARG A 175 -26.87 -0.41 -0.97
CA ARG A 175 -27.42 -1.77 -0.98
C ARG A 175 -28.63 -1.92 -0.04
N ARG A 176 -28.55 -1.38 1.18
CA ARG A 176 -29.65 -1.43 2.17
C ARG A 176 -30.90 -0.66 1.71
N CYS A 177 -30.70 0.38 0.95
CA CYS A 177 -31.80 1.22 0.44
C CYS A 177 -32.26 0.81 -0.98
N TYR A 178 -32.02 -0.43 -1.39
CA TYR A 178 -32.46 -1.00 -2.67
C TYR A 178 -32.08 -0.14 -3.89
N GLY A 179 -30.91 0.48 -3.86
CA GLY A 179 -30.39 1.29 -4.96
C GLY A 179 -30.96 2.71 -5.01
N ILE A 180 -30.48 3.58 -4.13
CA ILE A 180 -30.78 5.01 -4.20
C ILE A 180 -30.22 5.56 -5.50
N ARG A 181 -31.07 6.11 -6.37
CA ARG A 181 -30.68 6.68 -7.67
C ARG A 181 -30.36 8.17 -7.61
N LYS A 182 -30.97 8.90 -6.65
CA LYS A 182 -30.76 10.36 -6.51
C LYS A 182 -29.59 10.64 -5.57
N PRO A 183 -28.52 11.32 -6.04
CA PRO A 183 -27.38 11.66 -5.20
C PRO A 183 -27.76 12.42 -3.93
N SER A 184 -28.70 13.39 -4.02
CA SER A 184 -29.17 14.16 -2.86
C SER A 184 -29.73 13.27 -1.75
N THR A 185 -30.55 12.28 -2.11
CA THR A 185 -31.10 11.31 -1.15
C THR A 185 -30.02 10.42 -0.55
N LEU A 186 -29.00 10.04 -1.34
CA LEU A 186 -27.85 9.29 -0.83
C LEU A 186 -27.05 10.11 0.19
N PHE A 187 -26.78 11.38 -0.11
CA PHE A 187 -26.07 12.27 0.81
C PHE A 187 -26.85 12.54 2.10
N GLN A 188 -28.16 12.75 2.03
CA GLN A 188 -29.01 12.89 3.22
C GLN A 188 -28.96 11.64 4.09
N ARG A 189 -29.03 10.46 3.46
CA ARG A 189 -28.94 9.18 4.18
C ARG A 189 -27.58 8.95 4.81
N LEU A 190 -26.53 9.29 4.07
CA LEU A 190 -25.14 9.22 4.55
C LEU A 190 -24.92 10.15 5.75
N TRP A 191 -25.41 11.38 5.66
CA TRP A 191 -25.30 12.36 6.72
C TRP A 191 -26.04 11.89 7.99
N LEU A 192 -27.28 11.42 7.86
CA LEU A 192 -28.04 10.86 8.99
C LEU A 192 -27.31 9.67 9.64
N ASP A 193 -26.67 8.81 8.85
CA ASP A 193 -25.97 7.64 9.37
C ASP A 193 -24.62 7.99 10.04
N LEU A 194 -23.99 9.08 9.63
CA LEU A 194 -22.76 9.61 10.25
C LEU A 194 -23.08 10.38 11.54
N GLU A 195 -24.13 11.19 11.54
CA GLU A 195 -24.50 12.09 12.61
C GLU A 195 -25.48 11.46 13.64
N ALA A 196 -26.03 10.27 13.35
CA ALA A 196 -27.02 9.61 14.22
C ALA A 196 -26.51 9.41 15.65
N ARG A 197 -25.20 9.32 15.87
CA ARG A 197 -24.61 9.26 17.22
C ARG A 197 -24.87 10.53 18.04
N LEU A 198 -25.01 11.68 17.40
CA LEU A 198 -25.31 12.95 18.09
C LEU A 198 -26.74 12.97 18.62
N PHE A 199 -27.65 12.20 18.01
CA PHE A 199 -29.06 12.12 18.40
C PHE A 199 -29.36 10.95 19.34
N THR A 200 -28.45 9.97 19.44
CA THR A 200 -28.63 8.76 20.28
C THR A 200 -27.90 8.79 21.61
N THR A 201 -27.08 9.81 21.88
CA THR A 201 -26.54 10.02 23.22
C THR A 201 -27.68 10.46 24.14
N PRO A 202 -28.08 9.68 25.16
CA PRO A 202 -29.08 10.12 26.09
C PRO A 202 -28.57 11.40 26.77
N ARG A 203 -29.30 12.50 26.66
CA ARG A 203 -29.08 13.68 27.51
C ARG A 203 -29.05 13.16 28.95
N ARG A 204 -27.90 13.28 29.63
CA ARG A 204 -27.83 13.04 31.05
C ARG A 204 -28.97 13.81 31.70
N ALA A 205 -29.90 13.09 32.30
CA ALA A 205 -30.95 13.68 33.09
C ALA A 205 -30.29 14.57 34.14
N PHE A 206 -30.58 15.87 34.09
CA PHE A 206 -30.25 16.80 35.15
C PHE A 206 -31.08 16.37 36.34
N THR A 207 -30.50 15.67 37.29
CA THR A 207 -31.10 15.47 38.61
C THR A 207 -31.06 16.80 39.32
N LEU A 208 -32.22 17.49 39.37
CA LEU A 208 -32.44 18.58 40.29
C LEU A 208 -32.38 17.98 41.72
N SER A 209 -31.33 18.30 42.44
CA SER A 209 -31.21 18.09 43.87
C SER A 209 -32.22 19.06 44.54
N THR A 210 -33.32 18.53 45.01
CA THR A 210 -34.20 19.24 45.97
C THR A 210 -33.64 19.04 47.37
N THR A 211 -33.12 20.09 47.95
CA THR A 211 -32.98 20.30 49.37
C THR A 211 -34.25 20.91 49.92
#